data_73bf1f684b56ae7a918a5ab65bedae5b
#
_entry.id   73bf1f684b56ae7a918a5ab65bedae5b
#
_cell.length_a   1.000
_cell.length_b   1.000
_cell.length_c   1.000
_cell.angle_alpha   90.00
_cell.angle_beta   90.00
_cell.angle_gamma   90.00
#
_symmetry.space_group_name_H-M   'P 1'
#
loop_
_entity.id
_entity.type
_entity.pdbx_description
1 polymer ?
#
loop_
_entity_poly.entity_id
_entity_poly.type
_entity_poly.pdbx_seq_one_letter_code
_entity_poly.pdbx_strand_id
1 'polypeptide(L)'
;MMKIRIDERTYEGTGEEIMEQLRQQTFDPTEYTDTAHYIRQLRSNFIRATDLACDLPESGVERQARTMFTHLARAGALEILEE
;
A
#
# COMPACT_ATOMS: atom_id res chain seq x y z
N MET A 1 11.11 6.10 9.72
CA MET A 1 10.76 4.80 9.12
C MET A 1 9.35 4.42 9.48
N MET A 2 8.66 3.81 8.55
CA MET A 2 7.29 3.39 8.73
C MET A 2 7.21 1.94 9.17
N LYS A 3 6.23 1.62 10.00
CA LYS A 3 6.01 0.26 10.45
C LYS A 3 4.51 -0.02 10.42
N ILE A 4 4.12 -1.09 9.76
CA ILE A 4 2.71 -1.47 9.65
C ILE A 4 2.52 -2.93 10.02
N ARG A 5 1.30 -3.29 10.36
CA ARG A 5 0.92 -4.67 10.61
C ARG A 5 -0.29 -5.03 9.74
N ILE A 6 -0.15 -6.12 9.00
CA ILE A 6 -1.23 -6.69 8.22
C ILE A 6 -1.45 -8.10 8.73
N ASP A 7 -2.63 -8.34 9.31
CA ASP A 7 -2.94 -9.59 10.02
C ASP A 7 -1.90 -9.81 11.13
N GLU A 8 -1.10 -10.86 11.04
CA GLU A 8 -0.08 -11.18 12.03
C GLU A 8 1.32 -10.80 11.58
N ARG A 9 1.46 -10.22 10.38
CA ARG A 9 2.76 -9.85 9.82
C ARG A 9 3.05 -8.38 10.00
N THR A 10 4.28 -8.09 10.38
CA THR A 10 4.77 -6.72 10.54
C THR A 10 5.76 -6.41 9.44
N TYR A 11 5.63 -5.21 8.86
CA TYR A 11 6.51 -4.72 7.79
C TYR A 11 7.12 -3.41 8.23
N GLU A 12 8.39 -3.22 7.93
CA GLU A 12 9.14 -2.04 8.37
C GLU A 12 10.05 -1.54 7.27
N GLY A 13 10.15 -0.21 7.13
CA GLY A 13 10.96 0.43 6.13
C GLY A 13 10.32 1.72 5.68
N THR A 14 10.75 2.24 4.53
CA THR A 14 10.03 3.35 3.90
C THR A 14 8.72 2.85 3.34
N GLY A 15 7.79 3.75 3.03
CA GLY A 15 6.53 3.35 2.41
C GLY A 15 6.77 2.59 1.10
N GLU A 16 7.71 3.09 0.29
CA GLU A 16 8.07 2.44 -0.97
C GLU A 16 8.64 1.03 -0.74
N GLU A 17 9.52 0.88 0.24
CA GLU A 17 10.10 -0.42 0.58
C GLU A 17 9.03 -1.42 1.02
N ILE A 18 8.10 -0.99 1.85
CA ILE A 18 7.02 -1.86 2.32
C ILE A 18 6.12 -2.26 1.15
N MET A 19 5.77 -1.32 0.29
CA MET A 19 4.97 -1.62 -0.91
C MET A 19 5.68 -2.63 -1.81
N GLU A 20 6.99 -2.50 -1.98
CA GLU A 20 7.76 -3.44 -2.78
C GLU A 20 7.75 -4.84 -2.16
N GLN A 21 7.85 -4.93 -0.84
CA GLN A 21 7.74 -6.21 -0.15
C GLN A 21 6.38 -6.86 -0.42
N LEU A 22 5.32 -6.07 -0.37
CA LEU A 22 3.98 -6.59 -0.63
C LEU A 22 3.83 -7.02 -2.10
N ARG A 23 4.40 -6.26 -3.02
CA ARG A 23 4.39 -6.63 -4.44
C ARG A 23 5.07 -7.97 -4.67
N GLN A 24 6.22 -8.20 -4.01
CA GLN A 24 6.96 -9.45 -4.14
C GLN A 24 6.23 -10.65 -3.54
N GLN A 25 5.28 -10.42 -2.67
CA GLN A 25 4.50 -11.48 -2.04
C GLN A 25 3.23 -11.83 -2.82
N THR A 26 2.91 -11.13 -3.91
CA THR A 26 1.74 -11.47 -4.72
C THR A 26 1.96 -12.81 -5.42
N PHE A 27 0.88 -13.44 -5.80
CA PHE A 27 0.93 -14.74 -6.47
C PHE A 27 1.78 -14.69 -7.74
N ASP A 28 1.66 -13.60 -8.50
CA ASP A 28 2.44 -13.40 -9.72
C ASP A 28 3.03 -11.99 -9.71
N PRO A 29 4.24 -11.80 -9.14
CA PRO A 29 4.85 -10.47 -9.08
C PRO A 29 5.11 -9.83 -10.45
N THR A 30 5.20 -10.64 -11.51
CA THR A 30 5.44 -10.12 -12.86
C THR A 30 4.20 -9.43 -13.43
N GLU A 31 3.03 -9.62 -12.84
CA GLU A 31 1.80 -8.94 -13.23
C GLU A 31 1.90 -7.43 -13.00
N TYR A 32 2.70 -7.01 -12.03
CA TYR A 32 2.93 -5.61 -11.71
C TYR A 32 4.36 -5.25 -12.06
N THR A 33 4.54 -4.36 -13.03
CA THR A 33 5.86 -4.05 -13.56
C THR A 33 6.76 -3.32 -12.57
N ASP A 34 6.16 -2.54 -11.65
CA ASP A 34 6.92 -1.82 -10.64
C ASP A 34 6.01 -1.47 -9.45
N THR A 35 6.61 -0.83 -8.44
CA THR A 35 5.90 -0.45 -7.22
C THR A 35 4.77 0.53 -7.51
N ALA A 36 4.99 1.48 -8.39
CA ALA A 36 3.95 2.47 -8.74
C ALA A 36 2.73 1.79 -9.37
N HIS A 37 2.94 0.82 -10.24
CA HIS A 37 1.86 0.05 -10.85
C HIS A 37 1.08 -0.72 -9.79
N TYR A 38 1.78 -1.33 -8.85
CA TYR A 38 1.16 -2.06 -7.76
C TYR A 38 0.29 -1.14 -6.89
N ILE A 39 0.78 0.06 -6.57
CA ILE A 39 0.01 1.03 -5.78
C ILE A 39 -1.28 1.42 -6.50
N ARG A 40 -1.20 1.67 -7.80
CA ARG A 40 -2.40 2.00 -8.60
C ARG A 40 -3.41 0.86 -8.58
N GLN A 41 -2.94 -0.37 -8.65
CA GLN A 41 -3.80 -1.54 -8.60
C GLN A 41 -4.46 -1.68 -7.24
N LEU A 42 -3.72 -1.45 -6.16
CA LEU A 42 -4.28 -1.45 -4.80
C LEU A 42 -5.36 -0.38 -4.67
N ARG A 43 -5.10 0.80 -5.22
CA ARG A 43 -6.08 1.89 -5.20
C ARG A 43 -7.38 1.49 -5.88
N SER A 44 -7.28 0.89 -7.08
CA SER A 44 -8.45 0.43 -7.82
C SER A 44 -9.22 -0.63 -7.04
N ASN A 45 -8.51 -1.58 -6.45
CA ASN A 45 -9.14 -2.63 -5.65
C ASN A 45 -9.80 -2.07 -4.40
N PHE A 46 -9.15 -1.10 -3.74
CA PHE A 46 -9.69 -0.45 -2.55
C PHE A 46 -11.01 0.26 -2.86
N ILE A 47 -11.03 1.05 -3.94
CA ILE A 47 -12.23 1.79 -4.35
C ILE A 47 -13.37 0.81 -4.67
N ARG A 48 -13.05 -0.26 -5.37
CA ARG A 48 -14.03 -1.28 -5.75
C ARG A 48 -14.60 -2.01 -4.54
N ALA A 49 -13.74 -2.30 -3.57
CA ALA A 49 -14.14 -3.07 -2.39
C ALA A 49 -14.90 -2.24 -1.35
N THR A 50 -14.55 -0.95 -1.21
CA THR A 50 -15.09 -0.10 -0.14
C THR A 50 -16.06 0.96 -0.63
N ASP A 51 -16.06 1.25 -1.93
CA ASP A 51 -16.81 2.34 -2.54
C ASP A 51 -16.46 3.70 -1.93
N LEU A 52 -15.24 3.82 -1.41
CA LEU A 52 -14.74 5.07 -0.83
C LEU A 52 -13.75 5.72 -1.78
N ALA A 53 -13.68 7.05 -1.76
CA ALA A 53 -12.67 7.77 -2.53
C ALA A 53 -11.28 7.45 -1.99
N CYS A 54 -10.30 7.37 -2.89
CA CYS A 54 -8.92 7.09 -2.51
C CYS A 54 -8.00 7.99 -3.33
N ASP A 55 -7.83 9.22 -2.86
CA ASP A 55 -6.99 10.21 -3.55
C ASP A 55 -5.53 9.99 -3.17
N LEU A 56 -4.67 9.97 -4.20
CA LEU A 56 -3.23 9.83 -4.02
C LEU A 56 -2.53 11.03 -4.63
N PRO A 57 -1.31 11.38 -4.14
CA PRO A 57 -0.50 12.41 -4.78
C PRO A 57 -0.23 12.05 -6.24
N GLU A 58 -0.11 13.07 -7.09
CA GLU A 58 0.11 12.86 -8.52
C GLU A 58 1.48 12.27 -8.83
N SER A 59 2.47 12.50 -7.97
CA SER A 59 3.82 12.00 -8.17
C SER A 59 4.47 11.65 -6.86
N GLY A 60 5.59 10.90 -6.93
CA GLY A 60 6.32 10.49 -5.75
C GLY A 60 5.81 9.16 -5.20
N VAL A 61 6.50 8.07 -5.56
CA VAL A 61 6.09 6.72 -5.15
C VAL A 61 6.04 6.60 -3.63
N GLU A 62 7.00 7.19 -2.92
CA GLU A 62 7.02 7.15 -1.46
C GLU A 62 5.78 7.80 -0.87
N ARG A 63 5.41 8.98 -1.37
CA ARG A 63 4.23 9.69 -0.89
C ARG A 63 2.95 8.94 -1.22
N GLN A 64 2.87 8.37 -2.41
CA GLN A 64 1.73 7.58 -2.83
C GLN A 64 1.58 6.34 -1.94
N ALA A 65 2.69 5.67 -1.63
CA ALA A 65 2.68 4.50 -0.77
C ALA A 65 2.16 4.84 0.62
N ARG A 66 2.69 5.90 1.24
CA ARG A 66 2.26 6.32 2.57
C ARG A 66 0.79 6.71 2.61
N THR A 67 0.34 7.43 1.59
CA THR A 67 -1.06 7.85 1.50
C THR A 67 -1.96 6.62 1.34
N MET A 68 -1.56 5.66 0.51
CA MET A 68 -2.32 4.43 0.34
C MET A 68 -2.43 3.66 1.65
N PHE A 69 -1.35 3.54 2.41
CA PHE A 69 -1.38 2.89 3.71
C PHE A 69 -2.32 3.61 4.69
N THR A 70 -2.36 4.93 4.64
CA THR A 70 -3.29 5.71 5.48
C THR A 70 -4.75 5.37 5.14
N HIS A 71 -5.08 5.30 3.86
CA HIS A 71 -6.43 4.91 3.44
C HIS A 71 -6.76 3.49 3.90
N LEU A 72 -5.83 2.56 3.73
CA LEU A 72 -6.04 1.17 4.14
C LEU A 72 -6.22 1.05 5.66
N ALA A 73 -5.45 1.82 6.43
CA ALA A 73 -5.57 1.81 7.89
C ALA A 73 -6.93 2.34 8.34
N ARG A 74 -7.42 3.41 7.70
CA ARG A 74 -8.72 3.97 8.01
C ARG A 74 -9.87 3.00 7.72
N ALA A 75 -9.69 2.18 6.70
CA ALA A 75 -10.67 1.17 6.33
C ALA A 75 -10.56 -0.11 7.18
N GLY A 76 -9.56 -0.19 8.05
CA GLY A 76 -9.37 -1.36 8.90
C GLY A 76 -8.64 -2.52 8.23
N ALA A 77 -8.04 -2.29 7.06
CA ALA A 77 -7.33 -3.36 6.33
C ALA A 77 -5.95 -3.64 6.91
N LEU A 78 -5.37 -2.67 7.61
CA LEU A 78 -4.08 -2.82 8.27
C LEU A 78 -3.98 -1.83 9.42
N GLU A 79 -2.89 -1.93 10.18
CA GLU A 79 -2.64 -1.04 11.31
C GLU A 79 -1.29 -0.37 11.12
N ILE A 80 -1.25 0.97 11.25
CA ILE A 80 0.02 1.70 11.21
C ILE A 80 0.55 1.78 12.63
N LEU A 81 1.69 1.14 12.86
CA LEU A 81 2.31 1.09 14.19
C LEU A 81 3.25 2.25 14.42
N GLU A 82 3.87 2.75 13.33
CA GLU A 82 4.87 3.80 13.40
C GLU A 82 4.94 4.52 12.05
N GLU A 83 5.07 5.83 12.08
CA GLU A 83 5.22 6.64 10.87
C GLU A 83 6.62 7.29 10.74
#